data_f9a97b72ab464c66fd8037e2676af84e
#
_entry.id   f9a97b72ab464c66fd8037e2676af84e
#
_cell.length_a   1.000
_cell.length_b   1.000
_cell.length_c   1.000
_cell.angle_alpha   90.00
_cell.angle_beta   90.00
_cell.angle_gamma   90.00
#
_symmetry.space_group_name_H-M   'P 1'
#
loop_
_entity.id
_entity.type
_entity.pdbx_description
1 polymer ?
#
loop_
_entity_poly.entity_id
_entity_poly.type
_entity_poly.pdbx_seq_one_letter_code
_entity_poly.pdbx_strand_id
1 'polypeptide(L)'
;MERQGMSEGNPLLAKISTLLTMFKLMYPDMNDLQEDILSKYLIELYEKFNINERTNVGKLKKTDFPIMRDLYDFLAEKKEKGEEEFTKISDFHTILYAYSEGLFAKILNGHTNVDITNPLCDFDILELQHKPKLQRVVYFLLLSHIQYEVVNGDKSESQLYIDEAHIIADPKVPLAMEYLYTAMKMLRSFNCGITPASQSIKDFLSARDDQRNYGEAVINQATQRFYLPMADTEVDFLEREMNMQFSEEEKTAITVVEGRKEEEAGKGLYFVGSKKIRLQVVLTDVEKQLWFDRKPFSEVII
;
A
#
# COMPACT_ATOMS: atom_id res chain seq x y z
N MET A 1 10.75 -16.36 28.02
CA MET A 1 10.43 -17.17 26.84
C MET A 1 10.84 -16.38 25.64
N GLU A 2 11.91 -16.81 24.99
CA GLU A 2 12.50 -16.15 23.84
C GLU A 2 11.51 -16.11 22.68
N ARG A 3 11.30 -14.91 22.11
CA ARG A 3 10.49 -14.70 20.91
C ARG A 3 11.27 -15.22 19.69
N GLN A 4 11.26 -16.54 19.49
CA GLN A 4 11.55 -17.16 18.19
C GLN A 4 10.27 -17.12 17.36
N GLY A 5 10.17 -16.16 16.47
CA GLY A 5 9.03 -16.05 15.57
C GLY A 5 9.31 -15.14 14.40
N MET A 6 9.80 -15.74 13.32
CA MET A 6 9.71 -15.28 11.93
C MET A 6 10.39 -13.94 11.55
N SER A 7 11.72 -13.91 11.64
CA SER A 7 12.55 -13.45 10.53
C SER A 7 13.89 -14.14 10.63
N GLU A 8 14.03 -15.26 9.97
CA GLU A 8 15.36 -15.81 9.60
C GLU A 8 16.05 -14.92 8.55
N GLY A 9 15.52 -13.72 8.27
CA GLY A 9 16.06 -12.73 7.37
C GLY A 9 16.73 -11.59 8.14
N ASN A 10 17.85 -11.13 7.63
CA ASN A 10 18.54 -9.94 8.14
C ASN A 10 17.64 -8.70 8.05
N PRO A 11 17.34 -7.99 9.16
CA PRO A 11 16.46 -6.82 9.16
C PRO A 11 16.93 -5.70 8.23
N LEU A 12 18.25 -5.52 8.08
CA LEU A 12 18.82 -4.54 7.16
C LEU A 12 18.51 -4.89 5.71
N LEU A 13 18.69 -6.14 5.31
CA LEU A 13 18.41 -6.58 3.93
C LEU A 13 16.92 -6.46 3.61
N ALA A 14 16.04 -6.80 4.56
CA ALA A 14 14.60 -6.61 4.39
C ALA A 14 14.25 -5.12 4.22
N LYS A 15 14.87 -4.23 4.99
CA LYS A 15 14.70 -2.78 4.85
C LYS A 15 15.20 -2.27 3.50
N ILE A 16 16.37 -2.73 3.05
CA ILE A 16 16.92 -2.37 1.73
C ILE A 16 15.98 -2.80 0.61
N SER A 17 15.45 -4.01 0.64
CA SER A 17 14.46 -4.49 -0.34
C SER A 17 13.22 -3.59 -0.38
N THR A 18 12.70 -3.19 0.79
CA THR A 18 11.57 -2.24 0.88
C THR A 18 11.93 -0.88 0.28
N LEU A 19 13.13 -0.37 0.54
CA LEU A 19 13.60 0.90 -0.04
C LEU A 19 13.76 0.83 -1.56
N LEU A 20 14.28 -0.27 -2.09
CA LEU A 20 14.41 -0.47 -3.53
C LEU A 20 13.04 -0.51 -4.24
N THR A 21 12.05 -1.17 -3.64
CA THR A 21 10.66 -1.13 -4.15
C THR A 21 10.12 0.30 -4.14
N MET A 22 10.34 1.05 -3.07
CA MET A 22 9.98 2.47 -3.00
C MET A 22 10.69 3.30 -4.08
N PHE A 23 11.98 3.05 -4.32
CA PHE A 23 12.74 3.76 -5.35
C PHE A 23 12.25 3.42 -6.76
N LYS A 24 11.82 2.19 -7.02
CA LYS A 24 11.13 1.84 -8.27
C LYS A 24 9.80 2.59 -8.44
N LEU A 25 9.06 2.85 -7.36
CA LEU A 25 7.86 3.71 -7.42
C LEU A 25 8.21 5.18 -7.73
N MET A 26 9.36 5.67 -7.24
CA MET A 26 9.87 7.01 -7.59
C MET A 26 10.37 7.07 -9.03
N TYR A 27 11.02 6.00 -9.49
CA TYR A 27 11.64 5.86 -10.81
C TYR A 27 11.27 4.51 -11.45
N PRO A 28 10.08 4.39 -12.06
CA PRO A 28 9.58 3.13 -12.63
C PRO A 28 10.43 2.53 -13.76
N ASP A 29 11.24 3.35 -14.44
CA ASP A 29 12.11 2.90 -15.52
C ASP A 29 13.50 2.40 -15.02
N MET A 30 13.67 2.25 -13.67
CA MET A 30 14.87 1.68 -13.06
C MET A 30 15.06 0.22 -13.47
N ASN A 31 16.24 -0.10 -14.03
CA ASN A 31 16.59 -1.45 -14.41
C ASN A 31 17.32 -2.21 -13.29
N ASP A 32 17.50 -3.52 -13.47
CA ASP A 32 18.09 -4.40 -12.47
C ASP A 32 19.52 -4.01 -12.10
N LEU A 33 20.34 -3.56 -13.08
CA LEU A 33 21.70 -3.10 -12.80
C LEU A 33 21.70 -1.86 -11.88
N GLN A 34 20.79 -0.93 -12.11
CA GLN A 34 20.65 0.26 -11.27
C GLN A 34 20.18 -0.12 -9.85
N GLU A 35 19.29 -1.09 -9.75
CA GLU A 35 18.83 -1.63 -8.46
C GLU A 35 19.97 -2.28 -7.68
N ASP A 36 20.79 -3.11 -8.31
CA ASP A 36 21.94 -3.75 -7.69
C ASP A 36 22.97 -2.72 -7.18
N ILE A 37 23.26 -1.69 -8.00
CA ILE A 37 24.17 -0.60 -7.59
C ILE A 37 23.60 0.16 -6.39
N LEU A 38 22.30 0.49 -6.42
CA LEU A 38 21.64 1.17 -5.31
C LEU A 38 21.60 0.31 -4.05
N SER A 39 21.39 -1.00 -4.19
CA SER A 39 21.46 -1.94 -3.06
C SER A 39 22.82 -1.91 -2.39
N LYS A 40 23.91 -1.98 -3.18
CA LYS A 40 25.27 -1.87 -2.69
C LYS A 40 25.50 -0.53 -1.97
N TYR A 41 25.10 0.59 -2.59
CA TYR A 41 25.29 1.92 -2.01
C TYR A 41 24.44 2.16 -0.76
N LEU A 42 23.26 1.56 -0.65
CA LEU A 42 22.48 1.57 0.58
C LEU A 42 23.21 0.85 1.72
N ILE A 43 23.79 -0.32 1.47
CA ILE A 43 24.58 -1.05 2.46
C ILE A 43 25.74 -0.15 2.97
N GLU A 44 26.51 0.43 2.05
CA GLU A 44 27.61 1.33 2.39
C GLU A 44 27.14 2.57 3.18
N LEU A 45 25.98 3.14 2.82
CA LEU A 45 25.39 4.26 3.57
C LEU A 45 25.02 3.85 4.99
N TYR A 46 24.32 2.72 5.16
CA TYR A 46 23.97 2.22 6.49
C TYR A 46 25.21 1.93 7.36
N GLU A 47 26.28 1.39 6.76
CA GLU A 47 27.56 1.18 7.44
C GLU A 47 28.18 2.50 7.94
N LYS A 48 28.10 3.60 7.17
CA LYS A 48 28.51 4.95 7.65
C LYS A 48 27.76 5.39 8.90
N PHE A 49 26.51 4.94 9.06
CA PHE A 49 25.68 5.16 10.26
C PHE A 49 25.89 4.11 11.35
N ASN A 50 26.92 3.26 11.24
CA ASN A 50 27.21 2.14 12.13
C ASN A 50 26.10 1.10 12.21
N ILE A 51 25.31 0.97 11.14
CA ILE A 51 24.24 -0.02 11.01
C ILE A 51 24.68 -1.07 9.99
N ASN A 52 24.78 -2.32 10.44
CA ASN A 52 25.14 -3.46 9.60
C ASN A 52 24.27 -4.67 9.95
N GLU A 53 24.51 -5.79 9.30
CA GLU A 53 23.73 -7.03 9.47
C GLU A 53 23.67 -7.55 10.92
N ARG A 54 24.63 -7.21 11.76
CA ARG A 54 24.70 -7.65 13.17
C ARG A 54 24.10 -6.64 14.14
N THR A 55 23.67 -5.49 13.64
CA THR A 55 23.16 -4.41 14.48
C THR A 55 21.78 -4.77 15.03
N ASN A 56 21.63 -4.67 16.35
CA ASN A 56 20.32 -4.81 16.98
C ASN A 56 19.49 -3.53 16.76
N VAL A 57 18.69 -3.51 15.69
CA VAL A 57 17.87 -2.35 15.29
C VAL A 57 16.87 -1.91 16.37
N GLY A 58 16.43 -2.83 17.25
CA GLY A 58 15.49 -2.49 18.33
C GLY A 58 16.09 -1.61 19.44
N LYS A 59 17.42 -1.39 19.43
CA LYS A 59 18.10 -0.48 20.37
C LYS A 59 18.38 0.90 19.78
N LEU A 60 18.15 1.07 18.48
CA LEU A 60 18.38 2.32 17.77
C LEU A 60 17.20 3.27 17.95
N LYS A 61 17.51 4.57 17.99
CA LYS A 61 16.52 5.63 17.93
C LYS A 61 16.17 5.92 16.47
N LYS A 62 15.00 6.51 16.23
CA LYS A 62 14.59 6.94 14.87
C LYS A 62 15.66 7.83 14.21
N THR A 63 16.34 8.66 15.01
CA THR A 63 17.40 9.59 14.57
C THR A 63 18.73 8.93 14.20
N ASP A 64 18.91 7.65 14.50
CA ASP A 64 20.15 6.92 14.19
C ASP A 64 20.16 6.39 12.74
N PHE A 65 19.02 6.46 12.06
CA PHE A 65 18.86 5.98 10.69
C PHE A 65 19.09 7.10 9.68
N PRO A 66 19.68 6.79 8.50
CA PRO A 66 19.80 7.76 7.42
C PRO A 66 18.43 8.18 6.88
N ILE A 67 18.34 9.44 6.44
CA ILE A 67 17.19 10.01 5.75
C ILE A 67 17.47 10.19 4.26
N MET A 68 16.50 10.65 3.47
CA MET A 68 16.66 10.83 2.02
C MET A 68 17.80 11.79 1.65
N ARG A 69 18.02 12.82 2.48
CA ARG A 69 19.11 13.77 2.29
C ARG A 69 20.47 13.09 2.43
N ASP A 70 20.63 12.21 3.42
CA ASP A 70 21.91 11.51 3.63
C ASP A 70 22.23 10.61 2.41
N LEU A 71 21.22 9.97 1.82
CA LEU A 71 21.41 9.21 0.58
C LEU A 71 21.80 10.12 -0.58
N TYR A 72 21.11 11.27 -0.74
CA TYR A 72 21.40 12.20 -1.82
C TYR A 72 22.84 12.72 -1.75
N ASP A 73 23.28 13.15 -0.56
CA ASP A 73 24.65 13.64 -0.31
C ASP A 73 25.68 12.53 -0.47
N PHE A 74 25.38 11.31 -0.02
CA PHE A 74 26.23 10.14 -0.22
C PHE A 74 26.46 9.82 -1.70
N LEU A 75 25.42 9.88 -2.52
CA LEU A 75 25.52 9.68 -3.95
C LEU A 75 26.28 10.84 -4.63
N ALA A 76 26.15 12.07 -4.13
CA ALA A 76 26.92 13.21 -4.61
C ALA A 76 28.42 13.02 -4.34
N GLU A 77 28.81 12.48 -3.16
CA GLU A 77 30.22 12.11 -2.87
C GLU A 77 30.75 11.06 -3.88
N LYS A 78 29.92 10.07 -4.25
CA LYS A 78 30.31 9.06 -5.26
C LYS A 78 30.58 9.68 -6.63
N LYS A 79 29.75 10.67 -7.01
CA LYS A 79 29.93 11.47 -8.22
C LYS A 79 31.25 12.24 -8.19
N GLU A 80 31.54 12.95 -7.11
CA GLU A 80 32.76 13.74 -6.96
C GLU A 80 34.04 12.88 -7.01
N LYS A 81 33.97 11.66 -6.48
CA LYS A 81 35.07 10.68 -6.54
C LYS A 81 35.24 10.06 -7.94
N GLY A 82 34.33 10.33 -8.87
CA GLY A 82 34.38 9.79 -10.20
C GLY A 82 34.12 8.28 -10.27
N GLU A 83 33.35 7.72 -9.34
CA GLU A 83 33.00 6.29 -9.35
C GLU A 83 32.22 5.95 -10.61
N GLU A 84 32.71 4.98 -11.38
CA GLU A 84 32.09 4.58 -12.66
C GLU A 84 30.65 4.10 -12.48
N GLU A 85 30.36 3.38 -11.40
CA GLU A 85 29.02 2.89 -11.08
C GLU A 85 28.00 4.03 -10.91
N PHE A 86 28.43 5.21 -10.39
CA PHE A 86 27.54 6.36 -10.26
C PHE A 86 26.94 6.79 -11.60
N THR A 87 27.71 6.69 -12.69
CA THR A 87 27.20 7.11 -14.02
C THR A 87 25.96 6.33 -14.45
N LYS A 88 25.83 5.08 -13.96
CA LYS A 88 24.68 4.21 -14.26
C LYS A 88 23.41 4.60 -13.51
N ILE A 89 23.55 5.29 -12.37
CA ILE A 89 22.43 5.71 -11.51
C ILE A 89 22.24 7.22 -11.44
N SER A 90 22.91 7.99 -12.32
CA SER A 90 22.84 9.45 -12.36
C SER A 90 21.41 9.98 -12.52
N ASP A 91 20.57 9.27 -13.27
CA ASP A 91 19.16 9.62 -13.47
C ASP A 91 18.37 9.48 -12.15
N PHE A 92 18.60 8.39 -11.41
CA PHE A 92 18.00 8.21 -10.08
C PHE A 92 18.43 9.31 -9.12
N HIS A 93 19.73 9.67 -9.07
CA HIS A 93 20.21 10.78 -8.24
C HIS A 93 19.50 12.09 -8.57
N THR A 94 19.27 12.36 -9.86
CA THR A 94 18.53 13.55 -10.30
C THR A 94 17.07 13.52 -9.83
N ILE A 95 16.41 12.37 -9.90
CA ILE A 95 15.04 12.18 -9.43
C ILE A 95 14.96 12.31 -7.90
N LEU A 96 15.93 11.75 -7.18
CA LEU A 96 16.01 11.77 -5.72
C LEU A 96 16.04 13.20 -5.17
N TYR A 97 16.57 14.17 -5.92
CA TYR A 97 16.54 15.59 -5.54
C TYR A 97 15.13 16.07 -5.16
N ALA A 98 14.11 15.66 -5.91
CA ALA A 98 12.74 16.08 -5.62
C ALA A 98 12.24 15.63 -4.23
N TYR A 99 12.78 14.53 -3.72
CA TYR A 99 12.39 13.90 -2.46
C TYR A 99 13.32 14.25 -1.28
N SER A 100 14.54 14.70 -1.56
CA SER A 100 15.55 15.05 -0.56
C SER A 100 15.64 16.55 -0.29
N GLU A 101 15.52 17.39 -1.31
CA GLU A 101 15.66 18.86 -1.21
C GLU A 101 14.52 19.62 -1.91
N GLY A 102 13.90 19.00 -2.91
CA GLY A 102 12.91 19.62 -3.76
C GLY A 102 11.49 19.61 -3.20
N LEU A 103 10.53 19.53 -4.12
CA LEU A 103 9.10 19.71 -3.87
C LEU A 103 8.52 18.76 -2.80
N PHE A 104 9.04 17.53 -2.68
CA PHE A 104 8.52 16.50 -1.80
C PHE A 104 9.34 16.31 -0.52
N ALA A 105 10.43 17.06 -0.35
CA ALA A 105 11.32 16.95 0.80
C ALA A 105 10.59 17.13 2.13
N LYS A 106 9.65 18.07 2.22
CA LYS A 106 8.87 18.31 3.45
C LYS A 106 8.06 17.09 3.91
N ILE A 107 7.73 16.17 2.99
CA ILE A 107 6.92 14.98 3.28
C ILE A 107 7.82 13.78 3.54
N LEU A 108 8.89 13.60 2.76
CA LEU A 108 9.66 12.37 2.74
C LEU A 108 11.08 12.48 3.28
N ASN A 109 11.62 13.71 3.44
CA ASN A 109 12.97 13.89 3.95
C ASN A 109 12.95 14.16 5.46
N GLY A 110 12.91 13.11 6.24
CA GLY A 110 12.92 13.17 7.70
C GLY A 110 12.79 11.81 8.35
N HIS A 111 12.98 11.79 9.65
CA HIS A 111 12.73 10.59 10.44
C HIS A 111 11.23 10.37 10.60
N THR A 112 10.81 9.11 10.65
CA THR A 112 9.39 8.72 10.78
C THR A 112 8.77 9.40 12.01
N ASN A 113 7.74 10.21 11.76
CA ASN A 113 6.95 10.90 12.79
C ASN A 113 5.51 10.37 12.89
N VAL A 114 5.21 9.35 12.11
CA VAL A 114 3.90 8.67 12.16
C VAL A 114 3.81 7.87 13.46
N ASP A 115 2.69 8.00 14.16
CA ASP A 115 2.37 7.29 15.39
C ASP A 115 1.05 6.53 15.20
N ILE A 116 1.09 5.20 15.34
CA ILE A 116 -0.07 4.31 15.22
C ILE A 116 -0.39 3.61 16.55
N THR A 117 0.02 4.18 17.67
CA THR A 117 -0.31 3.67 19.01
C THR A 117 -1.78 3.90 19.39
N ASN A 118 -2.47 4.81 18.68
CA ASN A 118 -3.90 5.04 18.88
C ASN A 118 -4.69 3.85 18.31
N PRO A 119 -5.70 3.34 19.06
CA PRO A 119 -6.55 2.23 18.58
C PRO A 119 -7.29 2.52 17.25
N LEU A 120 -7.56 3.78 16.95
CA LEU A 120 -8.14 4.22 15.68
C LEU A 120 -7.24 5.27 15.07
N CYS A 121 -6.66 4.94 13.92
CA CYS A 121 -5.82 5.84 13.11
C CYS A 121 -6.43 5.97 11.71
N ASP A 122 -6.52 7.20 11.24
CA ASP A 122 -6.88 7.52 9.86
C ASP A 122 -5.73 8.29 9.20
N PHE A 123 -5.35 7.86 8.01
CA PHE A 123 -4.30 8.48 7.21
C PHE A 123 -4.92 9.10 5.96
N ASP A 124 -5.32 10.36 6.06
CA ASP A 124 -5.84 11.09 4.91
C ASP A 124 -4.72 11.47 3.93
N ILE A 125 -4.76 10.86 2.74
CA ILE A 125 -3.83 11.14 1.64
C ILE A 125 -4.52 11.83 0.46
N LEU A 126 -5.72 12.36 0.64
CA LEU A 126 -6.53 12.98 -0.42
C LEU A 126 -5.79 14.15 -1.09
N GLU A 127 -5.06 14.96 -0.33
CA GLU A 127 -4.29 16.07 -0.88
C GLU A 127 -3.21 15.64 -1.89
N LEU A 128 -2.81 14.37 -1.87
CA LEU A 128 -1.81 13.81 -2.78
C LEU A 128 -2.39 13.37 -4.12
N GLN A 129 -3.71 13.37 -4.31
CA GLN A 129 -4.38 12.93 -5.56
C GLN A 129 -3.87 13.67 -6.81
N HIS A 130 -3.44 14.93 -6.68
CA HIS A 130 -2.87 15.71 -7.77
C HIS A 130 -1.38 15.44 -8.01
N LYS A 131 -0.77 14.53 -7.25
CA LYS A 131 0.64 14.12 -7.33
C LYS A 131 0.77 12.60 -7.36
N PRO A 132 0.32 11.92 -8.44
CA PRO A 132 0.15 10.47 -8.45
C PRO A 132 1.41 9.68 -8.07
N LYS A 133 2.60 10.13 -8.51
CA LYS A 133 3.87 9.48 -8.15
C LYS A 133 4.13 9.55 -6.64
N LEU A 134 3.95 10.73 -6.04
CA LEU A 134 4.14 10.92 -4.60
C LEU A 134 3.10 10.12 -3.81
N GLN A 135 1.85 10.13 -4.26
CA GLN A 135 0.75 9.40 -3.63
C GLN A 135 1.06 7.90 -3.53
N ARG A 136 1.54 7.27 -4.60
CA ARG A 136 1.95 5.85 -4.60
C ARG A 136 3.08 5.57 -3.61
N VAL A 137 4.10 6.45 -3.59
CA VAL A 137 5.24 6.31 -2.67
C VAL A 137 4.78 6.41 -1.21
N VAL A 138 3.95 7.40 -0.88
CA VAL A 138 3.42 7.58 0.48
C VAL A 138 2.52 6.41 0.87
N TYR A 139 1.66 5.97 -0.05
CA TYR A 139 0.78 4.83 0.17
C TYR A 139 1.58 3.56 0.51
N PHE A 140 2.61 3.26 -0.29
CA PHE A 140 3.50 2.13 -0.06
C PHE A 140 4.24 2.24 1.27
N LEU A 141 4.75 3.44 1.62
CA LEU A 141 5.44 3.67 2.88
C LEU A 141 4.53 3.48 4.09
N LEU A 142 3.28 3.98 4.04
CA LEU A 142 2.30 3.76 5.10
C LEU A 142 2.00 2.28 5.28
N LEU A 143 1.74 1.57 4.18
CA LEU A 143 1.47 0.13 4.23
C LEU A 143 2.66 -0.64 4.82
N SER A 144 3.90 -0.31 4.42
CA SER A 144 5.08 -0.98 4.94
C SER A 144 5.34 -0.65 6.41
N HIS A 145 5.04 0.58 6.85
CA HIS A 145 5.15 0.97 8.25
C HIS A 145 4.12 0.24 9.12
N ILE A 146 2.85 0.22 8.71
CA ILE A 146 1.78 -0.48 9.42
C ILE A 146 2.10 -1.99 9.51
N GLN A 147 2.56 -2.58 8.41
CA GLN A 147 2.99 -3.98 8.43
C GLN A 147 4.10 -4.24 9.45
N TYR A 148 5.11 -3.37 9.50
CA TYR A 148 6.20 -3.47 10.48
C TYR A 148 5.68 -3.42 11.91
N GLU A 149 4.81 -2.49 12.24
CA GLU A 149 4.23 -2.31 13.59
C GLU A 149 3.35 -3.51 13.99
N VAL A 150 2.52 -4.02 13.07
CA VAL A 150 1.69 -5.21 13.34
C VAL A 150 2.55 -6.45 13.59
N VAL A 151 3.59 -6.65 12.80
CA VAL A 151 4.48 -7.83 12.94
C VAL A 151 5.28 -7.78 14.24
N ASN A 152 5.74 -6.60 14.65
CA ASN A 152 6.55 -6.41 15.86
C ASN A 152 5.72 -6.08 17.10
N GLY A 153 4.40 -5.90 16.96
CA GLY A 153 3.46 -5.60 18.03
C GLY A 153 3.12 -6.81 18.92
N ASP A 154 2.11 -6.64 19.74
CA ASP A 154 1.64 -7.63 20.72
C ASP A 154 0.68 -8.69 20.14
N LYS A 155 0.39 -8.61 18.83
CA LYS A 155 -0.58 -9.45 18.10
C LYS A 155 -2.03 -9.26 18.56
N SER A 156 -2.37 -8.10 19.10
CA SER A 156 -3.76 -7.72 19.34
C SER A 156 -4.55 -7.73 18.02
N GLU A 157 -5.86 -8.00 18.11
CA GLU A 157 -6.72 -7.94 16.93
C GLU A 157 -6.67 -6.54 16.33
N SER A 158 -6.43 -6.49 15.03
CA SER A 158 -6.37 -5.26 14.26
C SER A 158 -6.99 -5.43 12.89
N GLN A 159 -7.47 -4.33 12.32
CA GLN A 159 -8.06 -4.30 10.99
C GLN A 159 -7.52 -3.11 10.22
N LEU A 160 -6.97 -3.38 9.04
CA LEU A 160 -6.51 -2.37 8.10
C LEU A 160 -7.52 -2.24 6.95
N TYR A 161 -8.14 -1.08 6.82
CA TYR A 161 -8.95 -0.71 5.67
C TYR A 161 -8.09 0.13 4.72
N ILE A 162 -8.05 -0.27 3.45
CA ILE A 162 -7.22 0.37 2.43
C ILE A 162 -8.16 0.86 1.34
N ASP A 163 -8.54 2.14 1.42
CA ASP A 163 -9.36 2.75 0.38
C ASP A 163 -8.53 3.07 -0.86
N GLU A 164 -9.15 3.02 -2.02
CA GLU A 164 -8.53 3.24 -3.33
C GLU A 164 -7.24 2.40 -3.54
N ALA A 165 -7.29 1.12 -3.14
CA ALA A 165 -6.12 0.23 -3.19
C ALA A 165 -5.51 0.09 -4.60
N HIS A 166 -6.25 0.45 -5.66
CA HIS A 166 -5.72 0.48 -7.03
C HIS A 166 -4.61 1.53 -7.24
N ILE A 167 -4.48 2.52 -6.35
CA ILE A 167 -3.44 3.56 -6.45
C ILE A 167 -2.03 2.95 -6.48
N ILE A 168 -1.82 1.84 -5.76
CA ILE A 168 -0.53 1.13 -5.77
C ILE A 168 -0.39 0.14 -6.93
N ALA A 169 -1.43 -0.07 -7.72
CA ALA A 169 -1.42 -0.95 -8.88
C ALA A 169 -0.78 -0.24 -10.09
N ASP A 170 0.56 -0.16 -10.09
CA ASP A 170 1.30 0.38 -11.23
C ASP A 170 1.80 -0.77 -12.12
N PRO A 171 1.40 -0.83 -13.42
CA PRO A 171 1.89 -1.85 -14.34
C PRO A 171 3.41 -1.87 -14.50
N LYS A 172 4.08 -0.73 -14.29
CA LYS A 172 5.54 -0.63 -14.33
C LYS A 172 6.23 -1.09 -13.05
N VAL A 173 5.49 -1.15 -11.94
CA VAL A 173 6.02 -1.54 -10.62
C VAL A 173 5.06 -2.54 -9.95
N PRO A 174 4.85 -3.73 -10.54
CA PRO A 174 3.92 -4.73 -10.01
C PRO A 174 4.30 -5.22 -8.61
N LEU A 175 5.57 -5.07 -8.22
CA LEU A 175 6.08 -5.42 -6.88
C LEU A 175 5.35 -4.71 -5.73
N ALA A 176 4.78 -3.52 -5.96
CA ALA A 176 3.98 -2.83 -4.94
C ALA A 176 2.68 -3.60 -4.61
N MET A 177 2.04 -4.18 -5.63
CA MET A 177 0.88 -5.06 -5.44
C MET A 177 1.28 -6.43 -4.88
N GLU A 178 2.44 -6.96 -5.26
CA GLU A 178 3.00 -8.17 -4.64
C GLU A 178 3.19 -7.96 -3.14
N TYR A 179 3.66 -6.77 -2.74
CA TYR A 179 3.80 -6.41 -1.34
C TYR A 179 2.44 -6.46 -0.61
N LEU A 180 1.39 -5.88 -1.18
CA LEU A 180 0.03 -5.96 -0.61
C LEU A 180 -0.45 -7.42 -0.51
N TYR A 181 -0.27 -8.21 -1.57
CA TYR A 181 -0.63 -9.63 -1.57
C TYR A 181 0.08 -10.40 -0.45
N THR A 182 1.38 -10.17 -0.31
CA THR A 182 2.21 -10.82 0.72
C THR A 182 1.78 -10.36 2.12
N ALA A 183 1.49 -9.07 2.30
CA ALA A 183 0.97 -8.52 3.54
C ALA A 183 -0.35 -9.17 3.94
N MET A 184 -1.32 -9.30 3.03
CA MET A 184 -2.61 -9.96 3.29
C MET A 184 -2.43 -11.42 3.74
N LYS A 185 -1.47 -12.13 3.15
CA LYS A 185 -1.17 -13.52 3.51
C LYS A 185 -0.51 -13.62 4.88
N MET A 186 0.45 -12.75 5.15
CA MET A 186 1.28 -12.79 6.35
C MET A 186 0.56 -12.24 7.58
N LEU A 187 -0.07 -11.08 7.48
CA LEU A 187 -0.64 -10.36 8.63
C LEU A 187 -1.80 -11.10 9.28
N ARG A 188 -2.46 -12.01 8.56
CA ARG A 188 -3.45 -12.92 9.14
C ARG A 188 -2.87 -13.75 10.31
N SER A 189 -1.59 -14.14 10.25
CA SER A 189 -0.94 -14.87 11.35
C SER A 189 -0.58 -13.98 12.55
N PHE A 190 -0.76 -12.67 12.40
CA PHE A 190 -0.58 -11.67 13.45
C PHE A 190 -1.92 -11.06 13.91
N ASN A 191 -3.04 -11.75 13.65
CA ASN A 191 -4.40 -11.32 13.98
C ASN A 191 -4.80 -9.98 13.33
N CYS A 192 -4.23 -9.66 12.17
CA CYS A 192 -4.59 -8.47 11.42
C CYS A 192 -5.35 -8.85 10.15
N GLY A 193 -6.58 -8.35 10.04
CA GLY A 193 -7.36 -8.39 8.80
C GLY A 193 -6.98 -7.24 7.87
N ILE A 194 -7.03 -7.47 6.56
CA ILE A 194 -6.84 -6.43 5.56
C ILE A 194 -8.04 -6.42 4.63
N THR A 195 -8.63 -5.25 4.44
CA THR A 195 -9.76 -5.01 3.55
C THR A 195 -9.39 -3.94 2.53
N PRO A 196 -8.84 -4.30 1.37
CA PRO A 196 -8.65 -3.36 0.28
C PRO A 196 -9.99 -3.05 -0.39
N ALA A 197 -10.26 -1.77 -0.66
CA ALA A 197 -11.37 -1.28 -1.45
C ALA A 197 -10.86 -0.60 -2.72
N SER A 198 -11.59 -0.73 -3.82
CA SER A 198 -11.24 -0.10 -5.09
C SER A 198 -12.49 0.18 -5.91
N GLN A 199 -12.49 1.30 -6.62
CA GLN A 199 -13.54 1.67 -7.57
C GLN A 199 -13.24 1.16 -8.99
N SER A 200 -11.99 0.80 -9.31
CA SER A 200 -11.58 0.30 -10.61
C SER A 200 -10.97 -1.08 -10.51
N ILE A 201 -11.69 -2.06 -11.02
CA ILE A 201 -11.19 -3.45 -11.14
C ILE A 201 -10.09 -3.53 -12.20
N LYS A 202 -10.24 -2.79 -13.31
CA LYS A 202 -9.26 -2.78 -14.41
C LYS A 202 -7.90 -2.29 -13.94
N ASP A 203 -7.88 -1.17 -13.20
CA ASP A 203 -6.64 -0.62 -12.68
C ASP A 203 -6.02 -1.57 -11.65
N PHE A 204 -6.86 -2.15 -10.78
CA PHE A 204 -6.40 -3.11 -9.80
C PHE A 204 -5.75 -4.34 -10.43
N LEU A 205 -6.31 -4.87 -11.53
CA LEU A 205 -5.77 -6.00 -12.28
C LEU A 205 -4.64 -5.63 -13.26
N SER A 206 -4.30 -4.34 -13.38
CA SER A 206 -3.22 -3.89 -14.26
C SER A 206 -1.83 -4.25 -13.76
N ALA A 207 -1.66 -4.44 -12.44
CA ALA A 207 -0.39 -4.79 -11.80
C ALA A 207 -0.04 -6.26 -12.04
N ARG A 208 0.66 -6.52 -13.12
CA ARG A 208 1.08 -7.86 -13.54
C ARG A 208 2.48 -7.84 -14.17
N ASP A 209 3.19 -8.93 -14.03
CA ASP A 209 4.40 -9.25 -14.78
C ASP A 209 4.15 -10.45 -15.71
N ASP A 210 5.21 -10.95 -16.32
CA ASP A 210 5.13 -12.11 -17.25
C ASP A 210 4.73 -13.43 -16.56
N GLN A 211 4.83 -13.49 -15.23
CA GLN A 211 4.59 -14.71 -14.45
C GLN A 211 3.25 -14.67 -13.71
N ARG A 212 2.79 -13.47 -13.28
CA ARG A 212 1.67 -13.35 -12.38
C ARG A 212 0.90 -12.03 -12.51
N ASN A 213 -0.42 -12.12 -12.35
CA ASN A 213 -1.28 -10.97 -12.08
C ASN A 213 -1.43 -10.80 -10.55
N TYR A 214 -0.77 -9.80 -9.98
CA TYR A 214 -0.79 -9.56 -8.54
C TYR A 214 -2.14 -9.03 -8.05
N GLY A 215 -2.85 -8.24 -8.86
CA GLY A 215 -4.20 -7.78 -8.55
C GLY A 215 -5.19 -8.94 -8.44
N GLU A 216 -5.15 -9.87 -9.39
CA GLU A 216 -5.93 -11.10 -9.33
C GLU A 216 -5.57 -11.95 -8.09
N ALA A 217 -4.28 -12.04 -7.76
CA ALA A 217 -3.83 -12.78 -6.59
C ALA A 217 -4.37 -12.17 -5.28
N VAL A 218 -4.45 -10.84 -5.17
CA VAL A 218 -5.06 -10.14 -4.02
C VAL A 218 -6.56 -10.46 -3.94
N ILE A 219 -7.30 -10.36 -5.04
CA ILE A 219 -8.73 -10.67 -5.08
C ILE A 219 -8.99 -12.13 -4.67
N ASN A 220 -8.18 -13.07 -5.19
CA ASN A 220 -8.32 -14.50 -4.88
C ASN A 220 -7.89 -14.85 -3.45
N GLN A 221 -7.02 -14.05 -2.83
CA GLN A 221 -6.63 -14.21 -1.43
C GLN A 221 -7.75 -13.82 -0.46
N ALA A 222 -8.65 -12.91 -0.87
CA ALA A 222 -9.76 -12.46 -0.04
C ALA A 222 -10.78 -13.58 0.16
N THR A 223 -11.02 -13.97 1.43
CA THR A 223 -12.02 -14.98 1.81
C THR A 223 -13.44 -14.43 1.75
N GLN A 224 -13.59 -13.12 1.84
CA GLN A 224 -14.84 -12.38 1.77
C GLN A 224 -14.68 -11.26 0.74
N ARG A 225 -15.67 -11.08 -0.12
CA ARG A 225 -15.65 -10.04 -1.15
C ARG A 225 -17.01 -9.38 -1.25
N PHE A 226 -17.03 -8.06 -1.30
CA PHE A 226 -18.21 -7.26 -1.50
C PHE A 226 -18.14 -6.60 -2.87
N TYR A 227 -19.13 -6.85 -3.72
CA TYR A 227 -19.31 -6.17 -4.98
C TYR A 227 -20.49 -5.23 -4.83
N LEU A 228 -20.20 -3.95 -4.72
CA LEU A 228 -21.20 -2.87 -4.73
C LEU A 228 -21.49 -2.44 -6.18
N PRO A 229 -22.54 -1.66 -6.44
CA PRO A 229 -22.86 -1.21 -7.79
C PRO A 229 -21.70 -0.49 -8.46
N MET A 230 -21.33 -0.96 -9.64
CA MET A 230 -20.25 -0.45 -10.47
C MET A 230 -20.72 -0.26 -11.91
N ALA A 231 -19.90 0.33 -12.77
CA ALA A 231 -20.22 0.50 -14.18
C ALA A 231 -20.37 -0.87 -14.88
N ASP A 232 -21.25 -0.97 -15.89
CA ASP A 232 -21.45 -2.19 -16.68
C ASP A 232 -20.14 -2.75 -17.22
N THR A 233 -19.24 -1.86 -17.66
CA THR A 233 -17.93 -2.24 -18.19
C THR A 233 -17.03 -2.91 -17.17
N GLU A 234 -17.18 -2.61 -15.88
CA GLU A 234 -16.45 -3.27 -14.79
C GLU A 234 -17.05 -4.66 -14.51
N VAL A 235 -18.38 -4.80 -14.56
CA VAL A 235 -19.05 -6.09 -14.42
C VAL A 235 -18.65 -7.04 -15.57
N ASP A 236 -18.69 -6.55 -16.81
CA ASP A 236 -18.22 -7.30 -17.99
C ASP A 236 -16.75 -7.71 -17.86
N PHE A 237 -15.94 -6.86 -17.27
CA PHE A 237 -14.53 -7.14 -17.04
C PHE A 237 -14.33 -8.25 -16.01
N LEU A 238 -15.07 -8.25 -14.91
CA LEU A 238 -15.06 -9.34 -13.93
C LEU A 238 -15.47 -10.69 -14.57
N GLU A 239 -16.48 -10.70 -15.45
CA GLU A 239 -16.88 -11.92 -16.13
C GLU A 239 -15.79 -12.45 -17.07
N ARG A 240 -15.14 -11.57 -17.84
CA ARG A 240 -14.15 -11.97 -18.84
C ARG A 240 -12.78 -12.32 -18.23
N GLU A 241 -12.26 -11.46 -17.37
CA GLU A 241 -10.89 -11.59 -16.88
C GLU A 241 -10.80 -12.47 -15.63
N MET A 242 -11.83 -12.43 -14.77
CA MET A 242 -11.88 -13.24 -13.54
C MET A 242 -12.72 -14.51 -13.70
N ASN A 243 -13.25 -14.76 -14.91
CA ASN A 243 -14.12 -15.90 -15.23
C ASN A 243 -15.29 -16.05 -14.24
N MET A 244 -15.82 -14.92 -13.77
CA MET A 244 -16.96 -14.89 -12.85
C MET A 244 -18.26 -15.03 -13.65
N GLN A 245 -19.21 -15.78 -13.10
CA GLN A 245 -20.53 -15.92 -13.70
C GLN A 245 -21.57 -15.27 -12.80
N PHE A 246 -22.35 -14.36 -13.35
CA PHE A 246 -23.44 -13.68 -12.67
C PHE A 246 -24.77 -14.00 -13.36
N SER A 247 -25.82 -14.25 -12.57
CA SER A 247 -27.19 -14.25 -13.11
C SER A 247 -27.63 -12.82 -13.45
N GLU A 248 -28.70 -12.67 -14.24
CA GLU A 248 -29.25 -11.36 -14.59
C GLU A 248 -29.67 -10.55 -13.34
N GLU A 249 -30.19 -11.24 -12.32
CA GLU A 249 -30.52 -10.61 -11.03
C GLU A 249 -29.29 -10.16 -10.25
N GLU A 250 -28.21 -10.95 -10.29
CA GLU A 250 -26.94 -10.61 -9.66
C GLU A 250 -26.29 -9.42 -10.36
N LYS A 251 -26.31 -9.39 -11.71
CA LYS A 251 -25.83 -8.24 -12.50
C LYS A 251 -26.58 -6.97 -12.14
N THR A 252 -27.92 -7.05 -12.10
CA THR A 252 -28.75 -5.90 -11.71
C THR A 252 -28.40 -5.38 -10.31
N ALA A 253 -28.02 -6.25 -9.38
CA ALA A 253 -27.64 -5.85 -8.03
C ALA A 253 -26.32 -5.08 -7.97
N ILE A 254 -25.37 -5.38 -8.87
CA ILE A 254 -24.00 -4.80 -8.88
C ILE A 254 -23.76 -3.81 -10.01
N THR A 255 -24.79 -3.49 -10.81
CA THR A 255 -24.67 -2.49 -11.87
C THR A 255 -25.31 -1.17 -11.45
N VAL A 256 -24.64 -0.05 -11.75
CA VAL A 256 -25.21 1.30 -11.58
C VAL A 256 -26.27 1.53 -12.65
N VAL A 257 -27.50 1.77 -12.22
CA VAL A 257 -28.61 2.12 -13.11
C VAL A 257 -29.00 3.59 -12.87
N GLU A 258 -29.08 4.39 -13.94
CA GLU A 258 -29.55 5.76 -13.85
C GLU A 258 -30.99 5.82 -13.29
N GLY A 259 -31.22 6.74 -12.35
CA GLY A 259 -32.55 6.90 -11.72
C GLY A 259 -32.87 5.86 -10.64
N ARG A 260 -31.85 5.16 -10.13
CA ARG A 260 -32.02 4.24 -8.98
C ARG A 260 -32.59 4.99 -7.79
N LYS A 261 -33.67 4.48 -7.20
CA LYS A 261 -34.29 5.09 -6.01
C LYS A 261 -33.37 4.94 -4.79
N GLU A 262 -33.47 5.87 -3.84
CA GLU A 262 -32.71 5.79 -2.57
C GLU A 262 -32.91 4.47 -1.82
N GLU A 263 -34.12 3.89 -1.92
CA GLU A 263 -34.46 2.58 -1.34
C GLU A 263 -33.61 1.42 -1.91
N GLU A 264 -32.98 1.61 -3.03
CA GLU A 264 -32.10 0.63 -3.69
C GLU A 264 -30.61 0.88 -3.42
N ALA A 265 -30.26 1.94 -2.69
CA ALA A 265 -28.90 2.20 -2.27
C ALA A 265 -28.39 1.07 -1.36
N GLY A 266 -27.10 0.83 -1.42
CA GLY A 266 -26.44 -0.20 -0.60
C GLY A 266 -26.70 -1.64 -1.02
N LYS A 267 -27.39 -1.91 -2.15
CA LYS A 267 -27.51 -3.26 -2.70
C LYS A 267 -26.17 -3.71 -3.28
N GLY A 268 -25.89 -5.00 -3.19
CA GLY A 268 -24.68 -5.60 -3.72
C GLY A 268 -24.65 -7.11 -3.58
N LEU A 269 -23.52 -7.69 -3.93
CA LEU A 269 -23.25 -9.11 -3.75
C LEU A 269 -22.13 -9.32 -2.73
N TYR A 270 -22.36 -10.23 -1.82
CA TYR A 270 -21.38 -10.66 -0.85
C TYR A 270 -20.98 -12.10 -1.11
N PHE A 271 -19.69 -12.34 -1.25
CA PHE A 271 -19.11 -13.64 -1.44
C PHE A 271 -18.42 -14.10 -0.15
N VAL A 272 -18.77 -15.29 0.31
CA VAL A 272 -18.10 -16.00 1.39
C VAL A 272 -17.61 -17.34 0.85
N GLY A 273 -16.33 -17.42 0.52
CA GLY A 273 -15.80 -18.55 -0.24
C GLY A 273 -16.51 -18.66 -1.60
N SER A 274 -17.19 -19.80 -1.84
CA SER A 274 -17.96 -20.05 -3.08
C SER A 274 -19.43 -19.61 -3.01
N LYS A 275 -19.91 -19.20 -1.83
CA LYS A 275 -21.32 -18.80 -1.66
C LYS A 275 -21.50 -17.33 -2.03
N LYS A 276 -22.57 -17.06 -2.79
CA LYS A 276 -23.01 -15.71 -3.16
C LYS A 276 -24.27 -15.36 -2.39
N ILE A 277 -24.32 -14.17 -1.83
CA ILE A 277 -25.46 -13.66 -1.06
C ILE A 277 -25.76 -12.27 -1.60
N ARG A 278 -27.00 -12.03 -2.02
CA ARG A 278 -27.49 -10.66 -2.28
C ARG A 278 -27.71 -9.99 -0.94
N LEU A 279 -27.18 -8.79 -0.79
CA LEU A 279 -27.32 -8.03 0.43
C LEU A 279 -27.80 -6.61 0.11
N GLN A 280 -28.31 -5.96 1.13
CA GLN A 280 -28.54 -4.53 1.16
C GLN A 280 -28.04 -3.98 2.49
N VAL A 281 -27.16 -3.00 2.42
CA VAL A 281 -26.72 -2.25 3.59
C VAL A 281 -27.84 -1.28 3.98
N VAL A 282 -28.36 -1.40 5.19
CA VAL A 282 -29.40 -0.54 5.74
C VAL A 282 -28.82 0.24 6.90
N LEU A 283 -28.85 1.56 6.79
CA LEU A 283 -28.37 2.45 7.84
C LEU A 283 -29.42 2.63 8.92
N THR A 284 -28.99 2.64 10.16
CA THR A 284 -29.81 3.06 11.30
C THR A 284 -30.10 4.57 11.23
N ASP A 285 -31.11 5.04 11.97
CA ASP A 285 -31.42 6.47 12.00
C ASP A 285 -30.28 7.31 12.61
N VAL A 286 -29.50 6.72 13.53
CA VAL A 286 -28.29 7.34 14.08
C VAL A 286 -27.22 7.52 12.99
N GLU A 287 -26.94 6.47 12.22
CA GLU A 287 -25.96 6.53 11.12
C GLU A 287 -26.40 7.51 10.03
N LYS A 288 -27.69 7.59 9.71
CA LYS A 288 -28.21 8.58 8.77
C LYS A 288 -27.95 10.00 9.26
N GLN A 289 -28.23 10.29 10.52
CA GLN A 289 -27.97 11.61 11.11
C GLN A 289 -26.48 11.98 11.07
N LEU A 290 -25.58 11.02 11.33
CA LEU A 290 -24.13 11.25 11.32
C LEU A 290 -23.60 11.42 9.90
N TRP A 291 -23.98 10.57 8.97
CA TRP A 291 -23.32 10.47 7.66
C TRP A 291 -23.99 11.30 6.57
N PHE A 292 -25.32 11.37 6.55
CA PHE A 292 -26.03 12.18 5.58
C PHE A 292 -26.31 13.59 6.07
N ASP A 293 -26.85 13.73 7.28
CA ASP A 293 -27.17 15.04 7.86
C ASP A 293 -25.93 15.74 8.38
N ARG A 294 -24.79 15.03 8.51
CA ARG A 294 -23.51 15.51 9.05
C ARG A 294 -23.66 16.19 10.42
N LYS A 295 -24.58 15.72 11.23
CA LYS A 295 -24.78 16.25 12.57
C LYS A 295 -23.58 15.91 13.46
N PRO A 296 -23.10 16.86 14.28
CA PRO A 296 -22.12 16.54 15.31
C PRO A 296 -22.70 15.50 16.28
N PHE A 297 -21.87 14.61 16.81
CA PHE A 297 -22.33 13.49 17.66
C PHE A 297 -23.18 13.95 18.85
N SER A 298 -22.91 15.16 19.37
CA SER A 298 -23.69 15.79 20.46
C SER A 298 -25.15 16.14 20.11
N GLU A 299 -25.49 16.19 18.82
CA GLU A 299 -26.82 16.54 18.29
C GLU A 299 -27.57 15.34 17.72
N VAL A 300 -26.96 14.15 17.77
CA VAL A 300 -27.58 12.92 17.29
C VAL A 300 -28.62 12.44 18.31
N ILE A 301 -29.83 12.18 17.82
CA ILE A 301 -30.92 11.62 18.62
C ILE A 301 -30.81 10.09 18.55
N ILE A 302 -30.56 9.46 19.67
CA ILE A 302 -30.44 8.00 19.83
C ILE A 302 -31.79 7.39 20.11
#